data_3a47c2c3fbbada74f5d5b33d851f2449
#
_entry.id   3a47c2c3fbbada74f5d5b33d851f2449
#
_cell.length_a   1.000
_cell.length_b   1.000
_cell.length_c   1.000
_cell.angle_alpha   90.00
_cell.angle_beta   90.00
_cell.angle_gamma   90.00
#
_symmetry.space_group_name_H-M   'P 1'
#
loop_
_entity.id
_entity.type
_entity.pdbx_description
1 polymer ?
#
loop_
_entity_poly.entity_id
_entity_poly.type
_entity_poly.pdbx_seq_one_letter_code
_entity_poly.pdbx_strand_id
1 'polypeptide(L)'
;MTSSSAVSDAVSAAGALAASHPLMDGRTADSPLITAYRGGKPSRRPVWFMRQAGRSLPEYREIRRTHGLFDIVAQPELTAEVTLQPVRRHDVDAAVMFTDIMYPVLGMGVDVELVESIGPVVERPIESAADVERLVVRDPEEATPTILEAVRLVRSELRDDQAVIGFCGGPFTVAGYLIEGKPSREFLKVKSMMYGAPEVWHALMEKLTEQFSRYVAAKARAGADAIQLFDSWV
;
A
#
# COMPACT_ATOMS: atom_id res chain seq x y z
N MET A 1 -14.40 -25.31 6.87
CA MET A 1 -13.05 -25.60 7.38
C MET A 1 -11.97 -25.66 6.27
N THR A 2 -12.10 -24.86 5.21
CA THR A 2 -11.18 -24.85 4.05
C THR A 2 -10.34 -23.55 3.90
N SER A 3 -10.53 -22.56 4.79
CA SER A 3 -9.83 -21.27 4.65
C SER A 3 -8.40 -21.24 5.22
N SER A 4 -8.05 -22.18 6.13
CA SER A 4 -6.72 -22.16 6.77
C SER A 4 -5.59 -22.65 5.85
N SER A 5 -5.86 -23.52 4.88
CA SER A 5 -4.84 -24.01 3.96
C SER A 5 -4.46 -22.97 2.90
N ALA A 6 -5.44 -22.27 2.36
CA ALA A 6 -5.19 -21.23 1.32
C ALA A 6 -4.36 -20.05 1.85
N VAL A 7 -4.60 -19.65 3.11
CA VAL A 7 -3.77 -18.60 3.77
C VAL A 7 -2.36 -19.11 4.05
N SER A 8 -2.22 -20.38 4.48
CA SER A 8 -0.91 -21.02 4.69
C SER A 8 -0.12 -21.13 3.38
N ASP A 9 -0.79 -21.48 2.28
CA ASP A 9 -0.17 -21.61 0.97
C ASP A 9 0.21 -20.23 0.38
N ALA A 10 -0.60 -19.19 0.61
CA ALA A 10 -0.27 -17.81 0.24
C ALA A 10 0.92 -17.28 1.05
N VAL A 11 1.02 -17.60 2.34
CA VAL A 11 2.18 -17.23 3.17
C VAL A 11 3.43 -18.00 2.74
N SER A 12 3.30 -19.27 2.35
CA SER A 12 4.40 -20.07 1.81
C SER A 12 4.84 -19.59 0.42
N ALA A 13 3.91 -19.10 -0.42
CA ALA A 13 4.19 -18.54 -1.73
C ALA A 13 4.81 -17.13 -1.65
N ALA A 14 4.74 -16.45 -0.51
CA ALA A 14 5.36 -15.14 -0.30
C ALA A 14 6.90 -15.16 -0.42
N GLY A 15 7.52 -16.33 -0.35
CA GLY A 15 8.97 -16.53 -0.51
C GLY A 15 9.79 -15.84 0.58
N ALA A 16 10.94 -16.40 0.92
CA ALA A 16 11.89 -15.73 1.80
C ALA A 16 12.45 -14.47 1.12
N LEU A 17 12.80 -13.45 1.92
CA LEU A 17 13.53 -12.30 1.43
C LEU A 17 14.88 -12.75 0.87
N ALA A 18 15.33 -12.10 -0.22
CA ALA A 18 16.65 -12.38 -0.80
C ALA A 18 17.76 -12.09 0.22
N ALA A 19 18.87 -12.83 0.15
CA ALA A 19 20.01 -12.59 1.01
C ALA A 19 20.57 -11.16 0.90
N SER A 20 20.38 -10.53 -0.26
CA SER A 20 20.75 -9.13 -0.52
C SER A 20 19.73 -8.10 -0.01
N HIS A 21 18.61 -8.54 0.57
CA HIS A 21 17.64 -7.62 1.15
C HIS A 21 18.23 -6.93 2.38
N PRO A 22 18.02 -5.60 2.59
CA PRO A 22 18.66 -4.83 3.67
C PRO A 22 18.45 -5.39 5.08
N LEU A 23 17.32 -6.02 5.34
CA LEU A 23 17.06 -6.71 6.60
C LEU A 23 17.84 -8.03 6.75
N MET A 24 18.20 -8.67 5.64
CA MET A 24 18.89 -9.97 5.62
C MET A 24 20.40 -9.82 5.59
N ASP A 25 20.93 -8.82 4.88
CA ASP A 25 22.36 -8.50 4.84
C ASP A 25 22.81 -7.64 6.03
N GLY A 26 21.86 -7.19 6.86
CA GLY A 26 22.12 -6.46 8.10
C GLY A 26 22.17 -4.94 7.97
N ARG A 27 22.16 -4.36 6.76
CA ARG A 27 22.31 -2.91 6.57
C ARG A 27 21.31 -2.08 7.38
N THR A 28 20.01 -2.45 7.32
CA THR A 28 18.96 -1.70 8.03
C THR A 28 18.50 -2.37 9.33
N ALA A 29 19.07 -3.52 9.69
CA ALA A 29 18.65 -4.29 10.86
C ALA A 29 18.75 -3.51 12.18
N ASP A 30 19.77 -2.65 12.30
CA ASP A 30 20.04 -1.83 13.49
C ASP A 30 19.56 -0.38 13.33
N SER A 31 18.82 -0.06 12.24
CA SER A 31 18.22 1.26 12.10
C SER A 31 17.27 1.55 13.28
N PRO A 32 17.13 2.81 13.70
CA PRO A 32 16.30 3.16 14.86
C PRO A 32 14.85 2.65 14.75
N LEU A 33 14.27 2.71 13.55
CA LEU A 33 12.91 2.25 13.33
C LEU A 33 12.78 0.73 13.46
N ILE A 34 13.66 -0.02 12.80
CA ILE A 34 13.59 -1.51 12.81
C ILE A 34 13.93 -2.05 14.19
N THR A 35 14.91 -1.45 14.89
CA THR A 35 15.20 -1.78 16.28
C THR A 35 13.98 -1.59 17.17
N ALA A 36 13.26 -0.45 17.05
CA ALA A 36 12.03 -0.20 17.81
C ALA A 36 10.91 -1.19 17.46
N TYR A 37 10.70 -1.49 16.17
CA TYR A 37 9.66 -2.43 15.73
C TYR A 37 9.90 -3.86 16.20
N ARG A 38 11.17 -4.24 16.39
CA ARG A 38 11.56 -5.53 16.98
C ARG A 38 11.53 -5.56 18.53
N GLY A 39 11.04 -4.47 19.16
CA GLY A 39 10.95 -4.36 20.62
C GLY A 39 12.30 -4.07 21.30
N GLY A 40 13.34 -3.73 20.55
CA GLY A 40 14.65 -3.33 21.06
C GLY A 40 14.68 -1.87 21.52
N LYS A 41 15.82 -1.45 22.05
CA LYS A 41 16.07 -0.06 22.46
C LYS A 41 16.86 0.65 21.36
N PRO A 42 16.23 1.50 20.55
CA PRO A 42 16.90 2.22 19.48
C PRO A 42 17.87 3.29 20.04
N SER A 43 18.86 3.70 19.23
CA SER A 43 19.82 4.76 19.58
C SER A 43 19.16 6.13 19.76
N ARG A 44 18.05 6.37 19.07
CA ARG A 44 17.19 7.56 19.21
C ARG A 44 15.73 7.14 18.98
N ARG A 45 14.78 7.97 19.40
CA ARG A 45 13.36 7.76 19.07
C ARG A 45 13.17 7.93 17.56
N PRO A 46 12.75 6.89 16.82
CA PRO A 46 12.52 7.02 15.40
C PRO A 46 11.27 7.84 15.12
N VAL A 47 11.31 8.64 14.05
CA VAL A 47 10.22 9.51 13.63
C VAL A 47 9.94 9.33 12.14
N TRP A 48 8.67 9.14 11.81
CA TRP A 48 8.12 9.25 10.47
C TRP A 48 6.68 9.74 10.55
N PHE A 49 6.14 10.28 9.46
CA PHE A 49 4.77 10.79 9.41
C PHE A 49 4.00 10.10 8.29
N MET A 50 2.76 9.68 8.58
CA MET A 50 1.90 8.99 7.62
C MET A 50 1.74 9.72 6.28
N ARG A 51 1.72 11.05 6.29
CA ARG A 51 1.59 11.91 5.10
C ARG A 51 2.74 12.90 4.99
N GLN A 52 3.98 12.41 5.13
CA GLN A 52 5.17 13.27 5.04
C GLN A 52 5.41 13.79 3.61
N ALA A 53 5.21 12.95 2.59
CA ALA A 53 5.16 13.42 1.21
C ALA A 53 3.80 14.06 0.92
N GLY A 54 3.78 15.30 0.46
CA GLY A 54 2.49 15.92 0.23
C GLY A 54 2.52 17.46 0.08
N ARG A 55 1.35 18.05 0.15
CA ARG A 55 1.09 19.47 -0.17
C ARG A 55 1.80 20.49 0.73
N SER A 56 2.35 20.08 1.86
CA SER A 56 3.20 20.92 2.71
C SER A 56 4.53 21.26 2.04
N LEU A 57 5.01 20.41 1.11
CA LEU A 57 6.29 20.56 0.43
C LEU A 57 6.12 21.37 -0.86
N PRO A 58 6.88 22.48 -1.05
CA PRO A 58 6.83 23.28 -2.30
C PRO A 58 7.19 22.48 -3.53
N GLU A 59 8.23 21.62 -3.44
CA GLU A 59 8.70 20.75 -4.50
C GLU A 59 7.64 19.73 -4.94
N TYR A 60 6.87 19.19 -4.00
CA TYR A 60 5.73 18.33 -4.32
C TYR A 60 4.64 19.12 -5.05
N ARG A 61 4.31 20.34 -4.59
CA ARG A 61 3.29 21.18 -5.24
C ARG A 61 3.67 21.52 -6.67
N GLU A 62 4.97 21.69 -6.97
CA GLU A 62 5.43 21.94 -8.32
C GLU A 62 5.14 20.74 -9.24
N ILE A 63 5.48 19.52 -8.80
CA ILE A 63 5.17 18.30 -9.54
C ILE A 63 3.66 18.16 -9.77
N ARG A 64 2.86 18.49 -8.75
CA ARG A 64 1.40 18.39 -8.81
C ARG A 64 0.71 19.37 -9.76
N ARG A 65 1.42 20.37 -10.27
CA ARG A 65 0.86 21.27 -11.29
C ARG A 65 0.65 20.59 -12.64
N THR A 66 1.44 19.58 -12.93
CA THR A 66 1.45 18.89 -14.23
C THR A 66 1.10 17.41 -14.16
N HIS A 67 1.12 16.81 -12.98
CA HIS A 67 0.89 15.37 -12.80
C HIS A 67 -0.21 15.10 -11.77
N GLY A 68 -1.16 14.22 -12.11
CA GLY A 68 -2.09 13.60 -11.17
C GLY A 68 -1.35 12.65 -10.21
N LEU A 69 -2.01 12.18 -9.14
CA LEU A 69 -1.37 11.25 -8.20
C LEU A 69 -1.01 9.95 -8.91
N PHE A 70 -1.94 9.38 -9.66
CA PHE A 70 -1.69 8.13 -10.38
C PHE A 70 -0.69 8.30 -11.53
N ASP A 71 -0.60 9.50 -12.14
CA ASP A 71 0.45 9.81 -13.13
C ASP A 71 1.85 9.78 -12.51
N ILE A 72 1.97 10.24 -11.25
CA ILE A 72 3.22 10.14 -10.48
C ILE A 72 3.54 8.68 -10.21
N VAL A 73 2.57 7.90 -9.70
CA VAL A 73 2.79 6.49 -9.32
C VAL A 73 3.06 5.61 -10.54
N ALA A 74 2.60 6.00 -11.73
CA ALA A 74 2.92 5.32 -12.98
C ALA A 74 4.39 5.52 -13.45
N GLN A 75 5.15 6.45 -12.81
CA GLN A 75 6.53 6.78 -13.14
C GLN A 75 7.43 6.47 -11.93
N PRO A 76 8.23 5.40 -11.96
CA PRO A 76 9.02 4.95 -10.80
C PRO A 76 9.97 6.01 -10.25
N GLU A 77 10.67 6.74 -11.12
CA GLU A 77 11.62 7.78 -10.76
C GLU A 77 10.92 8.97 -10.09
N LEU A 78 9.76 9.36 -10.61
CA LEU A 78 8.99 10.47 -10.05
C LEU A 78 8.37 10.07 -8.70
N THR A 79 7.92 8.83 -8.57
CA THR A 79 7.44 8.26 -7.31
C THR A 79 8.55 8.22 -6.26
N ALA A 80 9.76 7.81 -6.65
CA ALA A 80 10.93 7.80 -5.77
C ALA A 80 11.30 9.22 -5.34
N GLU A 81 11.36 10.17 -6.28
CA GLU A 81 11.63 11.57 -5.98
C GLU A 81 10.65 12.13 -4.94
N VAL A 82 9.34 11.97 -5.18
CA VAL A 82 8.30 12.47 -4.24
C VAL A 82 8.40 11.79 -2.88
N THR A 83 8.73 10.49 -2.85
CA THR A 83 8.93 9.73 -1.61
C THR A 83 10.12 10.25 -0.80
N LEU A 84 11.21 10.65 -1.47
CA LEU A 84 12.46 11.09 -0.86
C LEU A 84 12.46 12.56 -0.42
N GLN A 85 11.62 13.41 -1.01
CA GLN A 85 11.53 14.84 -0.67
C GLN A 85 11.42 15.10 0.85
N PRO A 86 10.47 14.48 1.58
CA PRO A 86 10.37 14.68 3.02
C PRO A 86 11.55 14.12 3.80
N VAL A 87 12.16 13.05 3.33
CA VAL A 87 13.35 12.47 3.97
C VAL A 87 14.52 13.44 3.91
N ARG A 88 14.78 14.01 2.73
CA ARG A 88 15.84 15.01 2.53
C ARG A 88 15.59 16.30 3.30
N ARG A 89 14.31 16.72 3.42
CA ARG A 89 13.93 17.98 4.07
C ARG A 89 13.87 17.88 5.60
N HIS A 90 13.41 16.77 6.13
CA HIS A 90 13.10 16.63 7.56
C HIS A 90 13.99 15.64 8.29
N ASP A 91 14.89 14.95 7.57
CA ASP A 91 15.79 13.91 8.10
C ASP A 91 15.07 12.88 8.98
N VAL A 92 13.89 12.44 8.50
CA VAL A 92 13.09 11.40 9.17
C VAL A 92 13.74 10.02 9.05
N ASP A 93 13.39 9.12 9.97
CA ASP A 93 13.98 7.78 10.08
C ASP A 93 13.41 6.77 9.07
N ALA A 94 12.38 7.15 8.31
CA ALA A 94 11.85 6.30 7.26
C ALA A 94 11.28 7.09 6.09
N ALA A 95 11.42 6.52 4.90
CA ALA A 95 10.69 6.91 3.70
C ALA A 95 9.38 6.13 3.63
N VAL A 96 8.24 6.81 3.64
CA VAL A 96 6.93 6.20 3.38
C VAL A 96 6.66 6.31 1.89
N MET A 97 6.52 5.18 1.21
CA MET A 97 6.32 5.15 -0.24
C MET A 97 5.13 6.02 -0.66
N PHE A 98 5.34 6.88 -1.65
CA PHE A 98 4.27 7.71 -2.20
C PHE A 98 3.38 6.88 -3.13
N THR A 99 2.16 6.60 -2.70
CA THR A 99 1.12 5.90 -3.48
C THR A 99 -0.25 6.15 -2.84
N ASP A 100 -1.28 5.46 -3.31
CA ASP A 100 -2.62 5.47 -2.71
C ASP A 100 -3.03 4.04 -2.30
N ILE A 101 -3.90 3.92 -1.29
CA ILE A 101 -4.42 2.63 -0.83
C ILE A 101 -5.28 1.93 -1.89
N MET A 102 -5.81 2.69 -2.86
CA MET A 102 -6.58 2.16 -3.99
C MET A 102 -5.69 1.67 -5.15
N TYR A 103 -4.37 1.95 -5.13
CA TYR A 103 -3.50 1.58 -6.24
C TYR A 103 -3.51 0.06 -6.56
N PRO A 104 -3.49 -0.87 -5.59
CA PRO A 104 -3.52 -2.30 -5.91
C PRO A 104 -4.81 -2.76 -6.59
N VAL A 105 -5.95 -2.08 -6.37
CA VAL A 105 -7.21 -2.49 -7.01
C VAL A 105 -7.32 -2.03 -8.47
N LEU A 106 -6.52 -1.04 -8.91
CA LEU A 106 -6.38 -0.73 -10.34
C LEU A 106 -5.86 -1.96 -11.10
N GLY A 107 -4.88 -2.66 -10.53
CA GLY A 107 -4.37 -3.92 -11.08
C GLY A 107 -5.40 -5.05 -11.12
N MET A 108 -6.46 -4.98 -10.31
CA MET A 108 -7.58 -5.94 -10.32
C MET A 108 -8.65 -5.62 -11.37
N GLY A 109 -8.50 -4.52 -12.12
CA GLY A 109 -9.45 -4.07 -13.14
C GLY A 109 -10.54 -3.13 -12.62
N VAL A 110 -10.28 -2.42 -11.52
CA VAL A 110 -11.16 -1.38 -10.99
C VAL A 110 -10.74 -0.02 -11.51
N ASP A 111 -11.67 0.72 -12.08
CA ASP A 111 -11.47 2.11 -12.48
C ASP A 111 -11.70 3.04 -11.29
N VAL A 112 -10.65 3.74 -10.88
CA VAL A 112 -10.67 4.67 -9.74
C VAL A 112 -10.16 6.02 -10.19
N GLU A 113 -10.94 7.07 -9.94
CA GLU A 113 -10.52 8.46 -10.12
C GLU A 113 -10.26 9.11 -8.76
N LEU A 114 -9.20 9.91 -8.66
CA LEU A 114 -8.92 10.73 -7.49
C LEU A 114 -9.46 12.15 -7.70
N VAL A 115 -10.69 12.36 -7.30
CA VAL A 115 -11.37 13.66 -7.43
C VAL A 115 -10.89 14.60 -6.33
N GLU A 116 -10.45 15.80 -6.73
CA GLU A 116 -10.00 16.81 -5.77
C GLU A 116 -11.13 17.18 -4.79
N SER A 117 -10.79 17.28 -3.52
CA SER A 117 -11.72 17.58 -2.40
C SER A 117 -12.72 16.47 -2.05
N ILE A 118 -12.84 15.40 -2.85
CA ILE A 118 -13.69 14.24 -2.56
C ILE A 118 -12.82 13.07 -2.09
N GLY A 119 -11.79 12.73 -2.85
CA GLY A 119 -10.97 11.54 -2.68
C GLY A 119 -11.21 10.49 -3.75
N PRO A 120 -10.97 9.20 -3.47
CA PRO A 120 -11.20 8.13 -4.43
C PRO A 120 -12.68 8.01 -4.80
N VAL A 121 -12.95 7.96 -6.10
CA VAL A 121 -14.28 7.69 -6.67
C VAL A 121 -14.15 6.47 -7.58
N VAL A 122 -14.95 5.45 -7.31
CA VAL A 122 -14.99 4.20 -8.08
C VAL A 122 -16.08 4.34 -9.13
N GLU A 123 -15.73 4.21 -10.40
CA GLU A 123 -16.66 4.41 -11.51
C GLU A 123 -17.82 3.39 -11.49
N ARG A 124 -17.48 2.13 -11.19
CA ARG A 124 -18.45 1.02 -11.09
C ARG A 124 -18.34 0.34 -9.73
N PRO A 125 -19.12 0.79 -8.73
CA PRO A 125 -19.10 0.18 -7.40
C PRO A 125 -19.45 -1.31 -7.42
N ILE A 126 -19.00 -2.03 -6.39
CA ILE A 126 -19.33 -3.44 -6.19
C ILE A 126 -20.67 -3.54 -5.48
N GLU A 127 -21.69 -4.09 -6.17
CA GLU A 127 -23.04 -4.20 -5.63
C GLU A 127 -23.57 -5.66 -5.64
N SER A 128 -22.90 -6.56 -6.36
CA SER A 128 -23.35 -7.93 -6.57
C SER A 128 -22.19 -8.94 -6.68
N ALA A 129 -22.53 -10.24 -6.64
CA ALA A 129 -21.57 -11.32 -6.90
C ALA A 129 -20.89 -11.20 -8.27
N ALA A 130 -21.65 -10.80 -9.32
CA ALA A 130 -21.10 -10.59 -10.65
C ALA A 130 -20.05 -9.48 -10.68
N ASP A 131 -20.20 -8.45 -9.82
CA ASP A 131 -19.19 -7.40 -9.69
C ASP A 131 -17.91 -7.91 -9.01
N VAL A 132 -18.06 -8.75 -8.00
CA VAL A 132 -16.91 -9.40 -7.34
C VAL A 132 -16.20 -10.36 -8.32
N GLU A 133 -16.92 -11.09 -9.16
CA GLU A 133 -16.33 -11.99 -10.15
C GLU A 133 -15.46 -11.26 -11.18
N ARG A 134 -15.78 -10.02 -11.53
CA ARG A 134 -14.96 -9.19 -12.45
C ARG A 134 -13.59 -8.82 -11.88
N LEU A 135 -13.42 -8.83 -10.57
CA LEU A 135 -12.13 -8.55 -9.96
C LEU A 135 -11.16 -9.70 -10.22
N VAL A 136 -10.00 -9.37 -10.79
CA VAL A 136 -8.96 -10.35 -11.11
C VAL A 136 -7.80 -10.19 -10.14
N VAL A 137 -7.51 -11.25 -9.37
CA VAL A 137 -6.27 -11.32 -8.58
C VAL A 137 -5.10 -11.52 -9.54
N ARG A 138 -4.10 -10.64 -9.48
CA ARG A 138 -2.94 -10.64 -10.40
C ARG A 138 -1.63 -10.65 -9.62
N ASP A 139 -0.57 -11.10 -10.29
CA ASP A 139 0.77 -10.95 -9.75
C ASP A 139 1.13 -9.45 -9.68
N PRO A 140 1.59 -8.94 -8.53
CA PRO A 140 1.97 -7.54 -8.39
C PRO A 140 3.12 -7.10 -9.30
N GLU A 141 4.04 -8.00 -9.68
CA GLU A 141 5.12 -7.70 -10.63
C GLU A 141 4.57 -7.40 -12.04
N GLU A 142 3.38 -7.92 -12.38
CA GLU A 142 2.69 -7.62 -13.64
C GLU A 142 1.71 -6.45 -13.49
N ALA A 143 0.95 -6.43 -12.39
CA ALA A 143 -0.15 -5.50 -12.20
C ALA A 143 0.30 -4.11 -11.70
N THR A 144 1.40 -4.06 -10.95
CA THR A 144 1.89 -2.83 -10.29
C THR A 144 3.42 -2.72 -10.33
N PRO A 145 4.08 -2.97 -11.47
CA PRO A 145 5.56 -3.03 -11.56
C PRO A 145 6.22 -1.70 -11.18
N THR A 146 5.59 -0.58 -11.52
CA THR A 146 6.15 0.76 -11.30
C THR A 146 6.37 1.08 -9.81
N ILE A 147 5.44 0.69 -8.95
CA ILE A 147 5.60 0.92 -7.51
C ILE A 147 6.71 0.04 -6.91
N LEU A 148 6.90 -1.18 -7.42
CA LEU A 148 7.95 -2.07 -6.96
C LEU A 148 9.33 -1.54 -7.40
N GLU A 149 9.43 -1.01 -8.61
CA GLU A 149 10.65 -0.34 -9.06
C GLU A 149 10.93 0.92 -8.25
N ALA A 150 9.91 1.73 -7.95
CA ALA A 150 10.06 2.89 -7.08
C ALA A 150 10.58 2.49 -5.67
N VAL A 151 10.14 1.35 -5.11
CA VAL A 151 10.69 0.83 -3.84
C VAL A 151 12.19 0.56 -3.95
N ARG A 152 12.64 -0.08 -5.05
CA ARG A 152 14.06 -0.37 -5.30
C ARG A 152 14.88 0.93 -5.41
N LEU A 153 14.38 1.91 -6.16
CA LEU A 153 15.02 3.22 -6.34
C LEU A 153 15.13 3.95 -5.00
N VAL A 154 14.04 4.04 -4.22
CA VAL A 154 14.06 4.68 -2.89
C VAL A 154 15.07 3.99 -1.99
N ARG A 155 15.09 2.65 -1.95
CA ARG A 155 16.05 1.93 -1.10
C ARG A 155 17.51 2.21 -1.49
N SER A 156 17.80 2.33 -2.77
CA SER A 156 19.16 2.58 -3.24
C SER A 156 19.70 3.97 -2.86
N GLU A 157 18.83 4.95 -2.59
CA GLU A 157 19.21 6.31 -2.23
C GLU A 157 19.20 6.60 -0.72
N LEU A 158 18.58 5.75 0.08
CA LEU A 158 18.51 5.94 1.53
C LEU A 158 19.78 5.44 2.23
N ARG A 159 20.10 6.10 3.33
CA ARG A 159 21.15 5.63 4.25
C ARG A 159 20.73 4.33 4.95
N ASP A 160 21.68 3.61 5.51
CA ASP A 160 21.42 2.36 6.25
C ASP A 160 20.67 2.58 7.57
N ASP A 161 20.69 3.79 8.13
CA ASP A 161 19.93 4.15 9.32
C ASP A 161 18.49 4.61 9.02
N GLN A 162 18.07 4.61 7.76
CA GLN A 162 16.75 4.99 7.30
C GLN A 162 16.02 3.79 6.68
N ALA A 163 14.78 3.56 7.09
CA ALA A 163 13.97 2.45 6.61
C ALA A 163 13.05 2.85 5.45
N VAL A 164 12.68 1.89 4.60
CA VAL A 164 11.58 2.02 3.64
C VAL A 164 10.32 1.42 4.23
N ILE A 165 9.25 2.20 4.32
CA ILE A 165 7.92 1.73 4.70
C ILE A 165 7.08 1.58 3.43
N GLY A 166 6.79 0.33 3.05
CA GLY A 166 5.71 0.01 2.14
C GLY A 166 4.36 0.08 2.87
N PHE A 167 3.28 0.37 2.16
CA PHE A 167 1.96 0.28 2.78
C PHE A 167 0.90 -0.28 1.83
N CYS A 168 -0.23 -0.66 2.41
CA CYS A 168 -1.44 -1.07 1.73
C CYS A 168 -2.65 -0.60 2.55
N GLY A 169 -3.78 -0.39 1.91
CA GLY A 169 -5.06 -0.31 2.60
C GLY A 169 -5.45 -1.65 3.20
N GLY A 170 -6.10 -1.65 4.35
CA GLY A 170 -6.73 -2.86 4.88
C GLY A 170 -7.91 -3.29 4.00
N PRO A 171 -8.19 -4.60 3.90
CA PRO A 171 -9.27 -5.09 3.04
C PRO A 171 -10.63 -4.45 3.33
N PHE A 172 -10.98 -4.25 4.60
CA PHE A 172 -12.24 -3.61 4.99
C PHE A 172 -12.31 -2.16 4.51
N THR A 173 -11.27 -1.38 4.76
CA THR A 173 -11.20 0.03 4.35
C THR A 173 -11.34 0.18 2.83
N VAL A 174 -10.65 -0.66 2.05
CA VAL A 174 -10.71 -0.62 0.59
C VAL A 174 -12.07 -1.12 0.08
N ALA A 175 -12.61 -2.20 0.67
CA ALA A 175 -13.98 -2.68 0.35
C ALA A 175 -15.00 -1.55 0.58
N GLY A 176 -14.82 -0.74 1.61
CA GLY A 176 -15.65 0.43 1.87
C GLY A 176 -15.72 1.37 0.67
N TYR A 177 -14.58 1.74 0.09
CA TYR A 177 -14.55 2.57 -1.13
C TYR A 177 -15.16 1.87 -2.34
N LEU A 178 -14.85 0.57 -2.52
CA LEU A 178 -15.34 -0.21 -3.66
C LEU A 178 -16.87 -0.34 -3.66
N ILE A 179 -17.48 -0.51 -2.49
CA ILE A 179 -18.94 -0.71 -2.35
C ILE A 179 -19.68 0.63 -2.31
N GLU A 180 -19.20 1.61 -1.52
CA GLU A 180 -19.85 2.92 -1.44
C GLU A 180 -19.64 3.74 -2.73
N GLY A 181 -18.60 3.44 -3.50
CA GLY A 181 -18.24 4.15 -4.73
C GLY A 181 -17.47 5.45 -4.48
N LYS A 182 -17.46 5.95 -3.24
CA LYS A 182 -16.82 7.19 -2.80
C LYS A 182 -16.65 7.17 -1.27
N PRO A 183 -15.93 8.15 -0.68
CA PRO A 183 -15.85 8.26 0.77
C PRO A 183 -17.23 8.32 1.42
N SER A 184 -17.44 7.50 2.44
CA SER A 184 -18.68 7.42 3.21
C SER A 184 -18.39 7.54 4.70
N ARG A 185 -19.32 8.09 5.48
CA ARG A 185 -19.23 8.16 6.94
C ARG A 185 -20.02 7.06 7.62
N GLU A 186 -21.10 6.61 6.98
CA GLU A 186 -22.06 5.69 7.60
C GLU A 186 -21.94 4.26 7.09
N PHE A 187 -21.30 4.04 5.94
CA PHE A 187 -21.08 2.71 5.33
C PHE A 187 -22.38 1.91 5.18
N LEU A 188 -23.46 2.56 4.70
CA LEU A 188 -24.79 1.92 4.61
C LEU A 188 -24.79 0.78 3.61
N LYS A 189 -24.18 0.96 2.43
CA LYS A 189 -24.09 -0.11 1.41
C LYS A 189 -23.23 -1.26 1.91
N VAL A 190 -22.10 -0.97 2.56
CA VAL A 190 -21.20 -1.98 3.14
C VAL A 190 -21.97 -2.83 4.16
N LYS A 191 -22.62 -2.19 5.13
CA LYS A 191 -23.44 -2.89 6.14
C LYS A 191 -24.57 -3.69 5.52
N SER A 192 -25.25 -3.13 4.50
CA SER A 192 -26.29 -3.82 3.78
C SER A 192 -25.77 -5.10 3.11
N MET A 193 -24.59 -5.05 2.48
CA MET A 193 -23.96 -6.23 1.88
C MET A 193 -23.53 -7.24 2.95
N MET A 194 -22.89 -6.80 4.05
CA MET A 194 -22.43 -7.67 5.12
C MET A 194 -23.56 -8.51 5.74
N TYR A 195 -24.73 -7.88 5.93
CA TYR A 195 -25.88 -8.53 6.58
C TYR A 195 -26.87 -9.15 5.60
N GLY A 196 -27.03 -8.55 4.42
CA GLY A 196 -28.03 -8.97 3.44
C GLY A 196 -27.52 -9.95 2.38
N ALA A 197 -26.18 -9.95 2.12
CA ALA A 197 -25.54 -10.84 1.15
C ALA A 197 -24.13 -11.24 1.64
N PRO A 198 -24.04 -11.94 2.81
CA PRO A 198 -22.76 -12.26 3.44
C PRO A 198 -21.83 -13.08 2.55
N GLU A 199 -22.35 -13.93 1.67
CA GLU A 199 -21.55 -14.68 0.70
C GLU A 199 -20.83 -13.78 -0.29
N VAL A 200 -21.47 -12.69 -0.77
CA VAL A 200 -20.85 -11.70 -1.65
C VAL A 200 -19.78 -10.91 -0.91
N TRP A 201 -20.08 -10.52 0.34
CA TRP A 201 -19.13 -9.85 1.20
C TRP A 201 -17.88 -10.68 1.43
N HIS A 202 -18.02 -11.95 1.81
CA HIS A 202 -16.89 -12.84 2.05
C HIS A 202 -16.06 -13.10 0.80
N ALA A 203 -16.72 -13.31 -0.36
CA ALA A 203 -16.02 -13.48 -1.63
C ALA A 203 -15.18 -12.22 -2.00
N LEU A 204 -15.71 -11.01 -1.76
CA LEU A 204 -14.96 -9.77 -1.94
C LEU A 204 -13.76 -9.71 -1.01
N MET A 205 -13.97 -9.98 0.29
CA MET A 205 -12.91 -9.93 1.29
C MET A 205 -11.79 -10.93 1.01
N GLU A 206 -12.11 -12.14 0.55
CA GLU A 206 -11.13 -13.16 0.15
C GLU A 206 -10.26 -12.66 -1.01
N LYS A 207 -10.86 -12.13 -2.09
CA LYS A 207 -10.11 -11.59 -3.23
C LYS A 207 -9.22 -10.42 -2.85
N LEU A 208 -9.72 -9.48 -2.03
CA LEU A 208 -8.93 -8.33 -1.58
C LEU A 208 -7.78 -8.78 -0.68
N THR A 209 -8.03 -9.72 0.24
CA THR A 209 -7.01 -10.25 1.14
C THR A 209 -5.91 -10.95 0.34
N GLU A 210 -6.27 -11.77 -0.65
CA GLU A 210 -5.30 -12.44 -1.50
C GLU A 210 -4.44 -11.44 -2.27
N GLN A 211 -5.07 -10.47 -2.97
CA GLN A 211 -4.34 -9.46 -3.74
C GLN A 211 -3.41 -8.62 -2.85
N PHE A 212 -3.90 -8.19 -1.70
CA PHE A 212 -3.13 -7.32 -0.81
C PHE A 212 -1.99 -8.06 -0.12
N SER A 213 -2.18 -9.33 0.23
CA SER A 213 -1.11 -10.17 0.76
C SER A 213 0.03 -10.32 -0.25
N ARG A 214 -0.29 -10.61 -1.52
CA ARG A 214 0.68 -10.66 -2.61
C ARG A 214 1.39 -9.31 -2.80
N TYR A 215 0.62 -8.20 -2.77
CA TYR A 215 1.14 -6.85 -2.98
C TYR A 215 2.13 -6.41 -1.89
N VAL A 216 1.81 -6.63 -0.62
CA VAL A 216 2.73 -6.29 0.48
C VAL A 216 3.97 -7.17 0.49
N ALA A 217 3.82 -8.46 0.16
CA ALA A 217 4.94 -9.38 0.01
C ALA A 217 5.89 -8.97 -1.13
N ALA A 218 5.34 -8.52 -2.27
CA ALA A 218 6.13 -8.01 -3.39
C ALA A 218 6.90 -6.73 -3.00
N LYS A 219 6.28 -5.79 -2.26
CA LYS A 219 6.96 -4.60 -1.73
C LYS A 219 8.09 -4.96 -0.76
N ALA A 220 7.86 -5.94 0.12
CA ALA A 220 8.92 -6.42 0.99
C ALA A 220 10.09 -6.98 0.17
N ARG A 221 9.82 -7.86 -0.81
CA ARG A 221 10.86 -8.39 -1.70
C ARG A 221 11.59 -7.31 -2.52
N ALA A 222 10.89 -6.23 -2.88
CA ALA A 222 11.48 -5.10 -3.60
C ALA A 222 12.41 -4.23 -2.74
N GLY A 223 12.42 -4.40 -1.40
CA GLY A 223 13.32 -3.69 -0.50
C GLY A 223 12.65 -2.87 0.60
N ALA A 224 11.33 -3.03 0.82
CA ALA A 224 10.68 -2.39 1.95
C ALA A 224 11.07 -3.09 3.27
N ASP A 225 11.55 -2.32 4.24
CA ASP A 225 11.99 -2.80 5.56
C ASP A 225 10.82 -3.05 6.52
N ALA A 226 9.72 -2.34 6.30
CA ALA A 226 8.49 -2.46 7.08
C ALA A 226 7.26 -2.29 6.20
N ILE A 227 6.15 -2.87 6.63
CA ILE A 227 4.84 -2.73 5.98
C ILE A 227 3.86 -2.10 6.97
N GLN A 228 3.17 -1.05 6.52
CA GLN A 228 2.07 -0.43 7.25
C GLN A 228 0.74 -0.79 6.59
N LEU A 229 -0.18 -1.38 7.35
CA LEU A 229 -1.56 -1.53 6.91
C LEU A 229 -2.40 -0.35 7.43
N PHE A 230 -3.10 0.32 6.52
CA PHE A 230 -4.02 1.40 6.86
C PHE A 230 -5.46 0.87 6.82
N ASP A 231 -5.98 0.51 7.98
CA ASP A 231 -7.36 0.06 8.15
C ASP A 231 -8.09 0.98 9.12
N SER A 232 -8.49 2.14 8.58
CA SER A 232 -8.94 3.30 9.38
C SER A 232 -10.35 3.15 9.93
N TRP A 233 -11.11 2.14 9.51
CA TRP A 233 -12.55 2.02 9.81
C TRP A 233 -12.96 0.67 10.40
N VAL A 234 -12.01 -0.11 10.86
CA VAL A 234 -12.27 -1.35 11.62
C VAL A 234 -12.55 -1.04 13.09
#